data_13ca38f1782352997c2fa96e3c84708d
#
_entry.id   13ca38f1782352997c2fa96e3c84708d
#
_cell.length_a   1.000
_cell.length_b   1.000
_cell.length_c   1.000
_cell.angle_alpha   90.00
_cell.angle_beta   90.00
_cell.angle_gamma   90.00
#
_symmetry.space_group_name_H-M   'P 1'
#
loop_
_entity.id
_entity.type
_entity.pdbx_description
1 polymer ?
#
loop_
_entity_poly.entity_id
_entity_poly.type
_entity_poly.pdbx_seq_one_letter_code
_entity_poly.pdbx_strand_id
1 'polypeptide(L)'
;EVNLKEGESIIVSAGLEEKSPASFKRQFEALLDSRIPRDSFEHCLQNSAQQFIIREKEGTRMFAGFPWFGSCGRDTLLSIPGLVLTTGDKKTFKELLKYLTDTMKGPFFSNRYYQKSLYYTAVDSPLWFFLILQKYEEMLGVSKKTVWKEYGEVMSKILNSFIEGTDFNIKTLDNGLLYAGNENLALTWMNVFCEGKPYTPRTGLNIEINALWYNALRYAVEVLKEADKKNTDIEKWNEVANRVEA
;
A
#
# COMPACT_ATOMS: atom_id res chain seq x y z
N GLU A 1 -41.05 4.56 17.77
CA GLU A 1 -41.39 3.22 17.29
C GLU A 1 -42.11 3.35 15.96
N VAL A 2 -41.67 2.61 14.94
CA VAL A 2 -42.26 2.64 13.60
C VAL A 2 -42.79 1.26 13.28
N ASN A 3 -44.07 1.17 12.98
CA ASN A 3 -44.73 -0.07 12.57
C ASN A 3 -44.83 -0.10 11.05
N LEU A 4 -44.17 -1.06 10.39
CA LEU A 4 -44.23 -1.28 8.96
C LEU A 4 -45.15 -2.46 8.62
N LYS A 5 -45.97 -2.29 7.60
CA LYS A 5 -46.74 -3.38 6.99
C LYS A 5 -45.91 -4.09 5.96
N GLU A 6 -46.36 -5.27 5.54
CA GLU A 6 -45.72 -6.00 4.42
C GLU A 6 -45.66 -5.13 3.18
N GLY A 7 -44.44 -5.04 2.57
CA GLY A 7 -44.18 -4.20 1.42
C GLY A 7 -43.85 -2.73 1.72
N GLU A 8 -43.98 -2.28 2.96
CA GLU A 8 -43.56 -0.92 3.34
C GLU A 8 -42.10 -0.88 3.71
N SER A 9 -41.45 0.25 3.45
CA SER A 9 -40.05 0.48 3.79
C SER A 9 -39.84 1.87 4.40
N ILE A 10 -38.86 1.98 5.28
CA ILE A 10 -38.39 3.25 5.82
C ILE A 10 -36.94 3.47 5.40
N ILE A 11 -36.60 4.67 4.99
CA ILE A 11 -35.22 5.06 4.67
C ILE A 11 -34.75 6.02 5.74
N VAL A 12 -33.65 5.66 6.41
CA VAL A 12 -32.98 6.50 7.39
C VAL A 12 -31.66 6.97 6.81
N SER A 13 -31.39 8.27 6.89
CA SER A 13 -30.14 8.87 6.46
C SER A 13 -29.42 9.47 7.66
N ALA A 14 -28.11 9.24 7.75
CA ALA A 14 -27.21 9.89 8.70
C ALA A 14 -26.04 10.53 7.94
N GLY A 15 -25.67 11.74 8.28
CA GLY A 15 -24.60 12.47 7.62
C GLY A 15 -24.25 13.76 8.35
N LEU A 16 -23.19 14.43 7.91
CA LEU A 16 -22.74 15.71 8.47
C LEU A 16 -23.47 16.93 7.85
N GLU A 17 -24.19 16.71 6.76
CA GLU A 17 -24.97 17.75 6.08
C GLU A 17 -26.46 17.44 6.16
N GLU A 18 -27.27 18.46 6.37
CA GLU A 18 -28.71 18.34 6.34
C GLU A 18 -29.18 18.07 4.90
N LYS A 19 -30.00 17.03 4.73
CA LYS A 19 -30.55 16.63 3.44
C LYS A 19 -32.07 16.62 3.49
N SER A 20 -32.70 17.05 2.39
CA SER A 20 -34.16 16.99 2.29
C SER A 20 -34.67 15.54 2.27
N PRO A 21 -35.62 15.18 3.14
CA PRO A 21 -36.24 13.85 3.15
C PRO A 21 -36.84 13.44 1.80
N ALA A 22 -37.33 14.41 1.02
CA ALA A 22 -37.89 14.16 -0.31
C ALA A 22 -36.87 13.56 -1.31
N SER A 23 -35.56 13.73 -1.04
CA SER A 23 -34.50 13.18 -1.87
C SER A 23 -34.03 11.77 -1.46
N PHE A 24 -34.43 11.27 -0.29
CA PHE A 24 -33.86 10.04 0.30
C PHE A 24 -34.14 8.80 -0.55
N LYS A 25 -35.35 8.64 -1.07
CA LYS A 25 -35.70 7.49 -1.90
C LYS A 25 -34.80 7.42 -3.14
N ARG A 26 -34.70 8.53 -3.89
CA ARG A 26 -33.83 8.60 -5.09
C ARG A 26 -32.36 8.36 -4.77
N GLN A 27 -31.86 8.92 -3.65
CA GLN A 27 -30.46 8.71 -3.23
C GLN A 27 -30.21 7.25 -2.82
N PHE A 28 -31.15 6.63 -2.16
CA PHE A 28 -31.06 5.22 -1.77
C PHE A 28 -31.09 4.30 -2.99
N GLU A 29 -32.01 4.52 -3.93
CA GLU A 29 -32.07 3.77 -5.21
C GLU A 29 -30.78 3.91 -6.01
N ALA A 30 -30.26 5.13 -6.20
CA ALA A 30 -29.00 5.36 -6.87
C ALA A 30 -27.82 4.67 -6.16
N LEU A 31 -27.87 4.55 -4.83
CA LEU A 31 -26.84 3.88 -4.05
C LEU A 31 -26.93 2.37 -4.19
N LEU A 32 -28.13 1.81 -4.29
CA LEU A 32 -28.35 0.39 -4.57
C LEU A 32 -27.88 0.03 -6.00
N ASP A 33 -28.24 0.84 -6.99
CA ASP A 33 -27.86 0.64 -8.38
C ASP A 33 -26.34 0.73 -8.60
N SER A 34 -25.63 1.49 -7.76
CA SER A 34 -24.17 1.61 -7.82
C SER A 34 -23.41 0.45 -7.18
N ARG A 35 -24.09 -0.41 -6.43
CA ARG A 35 -23.46 -1.54 -5.73
C ARG A 35 -23.47 -2.80 -6.57
N ILE A 36 -22.46 -3.63 -6.35
CA ILE A 36 -22.46 -5.00 -6.86
C ILE A 36 -23.63 -5.76 -6.19
N PRO A 37 -24.49 -6.46 -6.94
CA PRO A 37 -25.56 -7.29 -6.36
C PRO A 37 -25.01 -8.28 -5.32
N ARG A 38 -25.79 -8.59 -4.30
CA ARG A 38 -25.40 -9.59 -3.28
C ARG A 38 -26.08 -10.94 -3.55
N ASP A 39 -26.02 -11.39 -4.77
CA ASP A 39 -26.69 -12.58 -5.29
C ASP A 39 -25.79 -13.82 -5.37
N SER A 40 -24.48 -13.65 -5.10
CA SER A 40 -23.50 -14.72 -5.04
C SER A 40 -22.48 -14.49 -3.93
N PHE A 41 -21.78 -15.54 -3.53
CA PHE A 41 -20.68 -15.45 -2.55
C PHE A 41 -19.56 -14.54 -3.05
N GLU A 42 -19.22 -14.65 -4.33
CA GLU A 42 -18.20 -13.81 -4.96
C GLU A 42 -18.58 -12.32 -4.93
N HIS A 43 -19.81 -11.98 -5.30
CA HIS A 43 -20.31 -10.61 -5.21
C HIS A 43 -20.34 -10.08 -3.76
N CYS A 44 -20.64 -10.93 -2.78
CA CYS A 44 -20.55 -10.55 -1.38
C CYS A 44 -19.12 -10.25 -0.95
N LEU A 45 -18.13 -11.03 -1.40
CA LEU A 45 -16.71 -10.75 -1.15
C LEU A 45 -16.26 -9.44 -1.79
N GLN A 46 -16.65 -9.18 -3.05
CA GLN A 46 -16.33 -7.93 -3.73
C GLN A 46 -16.93 -6.71 -3.00
N ASN A 47 -18.20 -6.80 -2.55
CA ASN A 47 -18.81 -5.74 -1.74
C ASN A 47 -18.05 -5.52 -0.43
N SER A 48 -17.61 -6.59 0.22
CA SER A 48 -16.83 -6.49 1.46
C SER A 48 -15.47 -5.83 1.23
N ALA A 49 -14.79 -6.19 0.13
CA ALA A 49 -13.52 -5.58 -0.26
C ALA A 49 -13.64 -4.06 -0.46
N GLN A 50 -14.71 -3.60 -1.09
CA GLN A 50 -14.94 -2.17 -1.33
C GLN A 50 -15.09 -1.34 -0.05
N GLN A 51 -15.49 -1.96 1.08
CA GLN A 51 -15.66 -1.24 2.36
C GLN A 51 -14.33 -0.73 2.94
N PHE A 52 -13.20 -1.34 2.56
CA PHE A 52 -11.87 -0.89 3.00
C PHE A 52 -11.32 0.27 2.16
N ILE A 53 -11.94 0.59 1.04
CA ILE A 53 -11.49 1.61 0.10
C ILE A 53 -12.29 2.90 0.33
N ILE A 54 -11.61 3.92 0.84
CA ILE A 54 -12.20 5.21 1.20
C ILE A 54 -11.78 6.26 0.17
N ARG A 55 -12.75 6.93 -0.43
CA ARG A 55 -12.54 8.01 -1.40
C ARG A 55 -12.89 9.34 -0.78
N GLU A 56 -11.88 10.19 -0.62
CA GLU A 56 -11.99 11.53 -0.04
C GLU A 56 -11.39 12.59 -0.97
N LYS A 57 -11.51 13.86 -0.59
CA LYS A 57 -10.94 14.96 -1.37
C LYS A 57 -9.43 14.87 -1.51
N GLU A 58 -8.78 14.35 -0.48
CA GLU A 58 -7.33 14.18 -0.42
C GLU A 58 -6.81 12.96 -1.22
N GLY A 59 -7.70 12.11 -1.69
CA GLY A 59 -7.38 10.94 -2.50
C GLY A 59 -8.05 9.65 -2.04
N THR A 60 -7.79 8.58 -2.77
CA THR A 60 -8.27 7.23 -2.45
C THR A 60 -7.29 6.55 -1.51
N ARG A 61 -7.80 6.03 -0.39
CA ARG A 61 -7.03 5.36 0.64
C ARG A 61 -7.63 4.00 0.98
N MET A 62 -6.82 3.12 1.52
CA MET A 62 -7.28 1.87 2.12
C MET A 62 -7.11 1.95 3.63
N PHE A 63 -8.17 1.63 4.37
CA PHE A 63 -8.15 1.65 5.82
C PHE A 63 -7.84 0.26 6.36
N ALA A 64 -6.80 0.19 7.16
CA ALA A 64 -6.46 -1.00 7.93
C ALA A 64 -7.44 -1.16 9.08
N GLY A 65 -7.93 -2.40 9.30
CA GLY A 65 -8.82 -2.70 10.43
C GLY A 65 -10.03 -1.76 10.53
N PHE A 66 -10.73 -1.57 9.42
CA PHE A 66 -11.91 -0.71 9.35
C PHE A 66 -12.96 -1.05 10.43
N PRO A 67 -13.56 -0.05 11.12
CA PRO A 67 -13.34 1.40 10.96
C PRO A 67 -12.33 1.99 11.96
N TRP A 68 -11.57 1.18 12.69
CA TRP A 68 -10.81 1.58 13.87
C TRP A 68 -9.46 2.22 13.57
N PHE A 69 -8.75 1.69 12.56
CA PHE A 69 -7.44 2.19 12.17
C PHE A 69 -7.51 3.05 10.91
N GLY A 70 -6.57 3.98 10.79
CA GLY A 70 -6.43 4.79 9.60
C GLY A 70 -5.71 4.07 8.46
N SER A 71 -5.27 4.83 7.47
CA SER A 71 -4.49 4.32 6.34
C SER A 71 -3.07 3.97 6.79
N CYS A 72 -2.59 2.79 6.42
CA CYS A 72 -1.24 2.31 6.64
C CYS A 72 -0.64 1.85 5.31
N GLY A 73 0.53 2.37 4.96
CA GLY A 73 1.19 2.03 3.69
C GLY A 73 1.45 0.54 3.54
N ARG A 74 1.96 -0.12 4.59
CA ARG A 74 2.18 -1.58 4.60
C ARG A 74 0.88 -2.33 4.33
N ASP A 75 -0.15 -2.05 5.13
CA ASP A 75 -1.41 -2.78 5.06
C ASP A 75 -2.10 -2.54 3.72
N THR A 76 -2.03 -1.31 3.19
CA THR A 76 -2.51 -0.98 1.85
C THR A 76 -1.82 -1.84 0.79
N LEU A 77 -0.48 -1.88 0.79
CA LEU A 77 0.27 -2.63 -0.21
C LEU A 77 -0.03 -4.13 -0.11
N LEU A 78 -0.01 -4.71 1.08
CA LEU A 78 -0.32 -6.12 1.29
C LEU A 78 -1.73 -6.52 0.88
N SER A 79 -2.70 -5.61 0.98
CA SER A 79 -4.11 -5.88 0.69
C SER A 79 -4.49 -5.66 -0.78
N ILE A 80 -3.74 -4.85 -1.52
CA ILE A 80 -4.01 -4.51 -2.94
C ILE A 80 -4.23 -5.75 -3.83
N PRO A 81 -3.43 -6.82 -3.76
CA PRO A 81 -3.65 -7.98 -4.62
C PRO A 81 -5.04 -8.58 -4.46
N GLY A 82 -5.47 -8.81 -3.22
CA GLY A 82 -6.77 -9.41 -2.92
C GLY A 82 -7.96 -8.48 -3.09
N LEU A 83 -7.84 -7.21 -2.69
CA LEU A 83 -8.98 -6.29 -2.67
C LEU A 83 -9.18 -5.52 -3.98
N VAL A 84 -8.14 -5.41 -4.81
CA VAL A 84 -8.15 -4.54 -6.00
C VAL A 84 -7.74 -5.28 -7.27
N LEU A 85 -6.59 -5.97 -7.28
CA LEU A 85 -6.09 -6.58 -8.52
C LEU A 85 -6.92 -7.79 -8.96
N THR A 86 -7.44 -8.60 -8.04
CA THR A 86 -8.33 -9.73 -8.37
C THR A 86 -9.61 -9.31 -9.07
N THR A 87 -10.08 -8.08 -8.84
CA THR A 87 -11.27 -7.53 -9.51
C THR A 87 -10.95 -6.82 -10.83
N GLY A 88 -9.67 -6.72 -11.20
CA GLY A 88 -9.22 -5.99 -12.39
C GLY A 88 -9.34 -4.47 -12.28
N ASP A 89 -9.57 -3.91 -11.08
CA ASP A 89 -9.80 -2.47 -10.88
C ASP A 89 -8.49 -1.67 -10.94
N LYS A 90 -8.00 -1.51 -12.17
CA LYS A 90 -6.80 -0.72 -12.48
C LYS A 90 -6.91 0.74 -12.04
N LYS A 91 -8.11 1.30 -12.03
CA LYS A 91 -8.33 2.70 -11.62
C LYS A 91 -8.05 2.87 -10.13
N THR A 92 -8.70 2.06 -9.29
CA THR A 92 -8.48 2.10 -7.83
C THR A 92 -7.03 1.76 -7.48
N PHE A 93 -6.40 0.81 -8.18
CA PHE A 93 -4.97 0.54 -8.01
C PHE A 93 -4.12 1.80 -8.18
N LYS A 94 -4.29 2.51 -9.29
CA LYS A 94 -3.53 3.73 -9.57
C LYS A 94 -3.82 4.86 -8.57
N GLU A 95 -5.07 5.02 -8.16
CA GLU A 95 -5.45 6.01 -7.14
C GLU A 95 -4.78 5.73 -5.80
N LEU A 96 -4.77 4.47 -5.35
CA LEU A 96 -4.11 4.06 -4.11
C LEU A 96 -2.60 4.28 -4.15
N LEU A 97 -1.93 3.85 -5.24
CA LEU A 97 -0.49 4.08 -5.38
C LEU A 97 -0.16 5.55 -5.52
N LYS A 98 -0.98 6.33 -6.23
CA LYS A 98 -0.80 7.78 -6.31
C LYS A 98 -0.84 8.43 -4.92
N TYR A 99 -1.83 8.08 -4.09
CA TYR A 99 -1.90 8.60 -2.73
C TYR A 99 -0.64 8.25 -1.92
N LEU A 100 -0.20 6.98 -1.99
CA LEU A 100 1.01 6.54 -1.28
C LEU A 100 2.25 7.28 -1.75
N THR A 101 2.43 7.45 -3.07
CA THR A 101 3.60 8.12 -3.65
C THR A 101 3.58 9.63 -3.42
N ASP A 102 2.44 10.28 -3.54
CA ASP A 102 2.28 11.73 -3.28
C ASP A 102 2.55 12.08 -1.81
N THR A 103 2.30 11.15 -0.89
CA THR A 103 2.49 11.36 0.54
C THR A 103 3.81 10.80 1.08
N MET A 104 4.72 10.35 0.22
CA MET A 104 6.04 9.85 0.64
C MET A 104 6.90 10.93 1.31
N LYS A 105 7.67 10.49 2.31
CA LYS A 105 8.74 11.29 2.90
C LYS A 105 10.07 10.55 2.79
N GLY A 106 10.99 11.08 2.00
CA GLY A 106 12.17 10.30 1.61
C GLY A 106 11.75 9.02 0.87
N PRO A 107 12.32 7.87 1.18
CA PRO A 107 11.93 6.58 0.60
C PRO A 107 10.70 5.95 1.26
N PHE A 108 10.12 6.55 2.30
CA PHE A 108 9.10 5.93 3.15
C PHE A 108 7.69 6.35 2.78
N PHE A 109 6.78 5.38 2.77
CA PHE A 109 5.34 5.61 2.68
C PHE A 109 4.77 6.01 4.04
N SER A 110 3.69 6.81 4.00
CA SER A 110 3.01 7.24 5.21
C SER A 110 2.24 6.09 5.87
N ASN A 111 2.34 6.02 7.19
CA ASN A 111 1.49 5.19 8.03
C ASN A 111 0.73 6.10 8.99
N ARG A 112 -0.59 5.95 9.08
CA ARG A 112 -1.42 6.69 10.02
C ARG A 112 -2.14 5.69 10.92
N TYR A 113 -1.70 5.61 12.16
CA TYR A 113 -2.42 4.94 13.21
C TYR A 113 -3.08 5.99 14.11
N TYR A 114 -4.37 5.84 14.46
CA TYR A 114 -5.08 6.70 15.41
C TYR A 114 -5.06 8.22 15.10
N GLN A 115 -5.56 8.60 13.94
CA GLN A 115 -6.05 9.94 13.58
C GLN A 115 -5.10 11.16 13.57
N LYS A 116 -3.93 11.20 14.18
CA LYS A 116 -3.25 12.49 14.41
C LYS A 116 -1.84 12.68 13.84
N SER A 117 -1.08 11.63 13.60
CA SER A 117 0.28 11.77 13.06
C SER A 117 0.59 10.76 11.97
N LEU A 118 1.29 11.23 10.94
CA LEU A 118 1.85 10.37 9.91
C LEU A 118 3.22 9.89 10.40
N TYR A 119 3.43 8.58 10.37
CA TYR A 119 4.71 7.95 10.68
C TYR A 119 5.36 7.47 9.38
N TYR A 120 6.68 7.58 9.30
CA TYR A 120 7.47 7.27 8.11
C TYR A 120 8.67 6.38 8.49
N THR A 121 8.45 5.34 9.26
CA THR A 121 9.52 4.54 9.86
C THR A 121 9.57 3.09 9.41
N ALA A 122 8.62 2.62 8.60
CA ALA A 122 8.57 1.23 8.18
C ALA A 122 9.57 0.94 7.06
N VAL A 123 10.53 0.04 7.30
CA VAL A 123 11.54 -0.39 6.30
C VAL A 123 10.94 -1.32 5.24
N ASP A 124 9.95 -2.11 5.60
CA ASP A 124 9.34 -3.12 4.73
C ASP A 124 8.33 -2.54 3.74
N SER A 125 7.60 -1.48 4.11
CA SER A 125 6.59 -0.89 3.22
C SER A 125 7.15 -0.48 1.85
N PRO A 126 8.30 0.23 1.75
CA PRO A 126 8.91 0.52 0.46
C PRO A 126 9.31 -0.72 -0.35
N LEU A 127 9.67 -1.80 0.32
CA LEU A 127 10.05 -3.05 -0.34
C LEU A 127 8.82 -3.84 -0.84
N TRP A 128 7.72 -3.82 -0.09
CA TRP A 128 6.43 -4.35 -0.56
C TRP A 128 5.93 -3.68 -1.83
N PHE A 129 6.26 -2.42 -2.05
CA PHE A 129 5.89 -1.69 -3.26
C PHE A 129 6.38 -2.40 -4.53
N PHE A 130 7.60 -2.92 -4.55
CA PHE A 130 8.13 -3.67 -5.70
C PHE A 130 7.35 -4.96 -5.95
N LEU A 131 7.01 -5.71 -4.89
CA LEU A 131 6.20 -6.91 -5.04
C LEU A 131 4.80 -6.60 -5.60
N ILE A 132 4.22 -5.47 -5.21
CA ILE A 132 2.91 -5.06 -5.71
C ILE A 132 2.97 -4.62 -7.17
N LEU A 133 4.06 -4.02 -7.61
CA LEU A 133 4.27 -3.74 -9.02
C LEU A 133 4.45 -5.02 -9.85
N GLN A 134 5.12 -6.06 -9.31
CA GLN A 134 5.15 -7.39 -9.92
C GLN A 134 3.74 -7.98 -10.07
N LYS A 135 2.92 -7.89 -9.02
CA LYS A 135 1.53 -8.36 -9.07
C LYS A 135 0.65 -7.55 -10.04
N TYR A 136 0.89 -6.25 -10.15
CA TYR A 136 0.23 -5.40 -11.13
C TYR A 136 0.55 -5.81 -12.57
N GLU A 137 1.82 -6.12 -12.84
CA GLU A 137 2.29 -6.65 -14.12
C GLU A 137 1.65 -8.02 -14.41
N GLU A 138 1.76 -8.96 -13.45
CA GLU A 138 1.29 -10.34 -13.59
C GLU A 138 -0.24 -10.43 -13.77
N MET A 139 -1.00 -9.75 -12.92
CA MET A 139 -2.47 -9.91 -12.85
C MET A 139 -3.21 -9.05 -13.88
N LEU A 140 -2.66 -7.90 -14.28
CA LEU A 140 -3.31 -6.99 -15.22
C LEU A 140 -2.60 -6.89 -16.58
N GLY A 141 -1.58 -7.71 -16.84
CA GLY A 141 -0.89 -7.78 -18.12
C GLY A 141 -0.15 -6.46 -18.49
N VAL A 142 0.33 -5.72 -17.49
CA VAL A 142 1.00 -4.44 -17.72
C VAL A 142 2.47 -4.67 -18.06
N SER A 143 2.98 -3.98 -19.09
CA SER A 143 4.38 -4.14 -19.48
C SER A 143 5.36 -3.48 -18.51
N LYS A 144 6.57 -4.03 -18.35
CA LYS A 144 7.66 -3.46 -17.55
C LYS A 144 7.98 -2.01 -17.96
N LYS A 145 7.91 -1.69 -19.25
CA LYS A 145 8.07 -0.31 -19.75
C LYS A 145 7.03 0.64 -19.18
N THR A 146 5.78 0.18 -19.06
CA THR A 146 4.71 0.97 -18.45
C THR A 146 4.93 1.13 -16.96
N VAL A 147 5.33 0.07 -16.27
CA VAL A 147 5.68 0.13 -14.84
C VAL A 147 6.80 1.13 -14.60
N TRP A 148 7.86 1.09 -15.40
CA TRP A 148 8.97 2.06 -15.30
C TRP A 148 8.50 3.50 -15.55
N LYS A 149 7.72 3.70 -16.60
CA LYS A 149 7.17 5.03 -16.91
C LYS A 149 6.32 5.62 -15.79
N GLU A 150 5.54 4.78 -15.10
CA GLU A 150 4.61 5.22 -14.06
C GLU A 150 5.29 5.32 -12.68
N TYR A 151 6.26 4.45 -12.37
CA TYR A 151 6.80 4.28 -11.01
C TYR A 151 8.33 4.24 -10.93
N GLY A 152 9.06 4.39 -12.03
CA GLY A 152 10.52 4.28 -12.08
C GLY A 152 11.24 5.28 -11.17
N GLU A 153 10.74 6.51 -11.09
CA GLU A 153 11.27 7.54 -10.19
C GLU A 153 11.17 7.11 -8.71
N VAL A 154 10.01 6.57 -8.33
CA VAL A 154 9.79 6.08 -6.95
C VAL A 154 10.67 4.87 -6.66
N MET A 155 10.78 3.94 -7.61
CA MET A 155 11.65 2.76 -7.50
C MET A 155 13.12 3.19 -7.29
N SER A 156 13.61 4.10 -8.12
CA SER A 156 14.97 4.63 -8.02
C SER A 156 15.22 5.34 -6.70
N LYS A 157 14.27 6.17 -6.27
CA LYS A 157 14.34 6.88 -4.99
C LYS A 157 14.47 5.93 -3.81
N ILE A 158 13.65 4.85 -3.76
CA ILE A 158 13.70 3.86 -2.68
C ILE A 158 15.05 3.14 -2.68
N LEU A 159 15.45 2.54 -3.80
CA LEU A 159 16.66 1.73 -3.88
C LEU A 159 17.91 2.55 -3.59
N ASN A 160 18.05 3.72 -4.21
CA ASN A 160 19.21 4.56 -4.00
C ASN A 160 19.30 5.09 -2.57
N SER A 161 18.17 5.50 -1.95
CA SER A 161 18.16 5.89 -0.54
C SER A 161 18.60 4.76 0.39
N PHE A 162 18.20 3.52 0.13
CA PHE A 162 18.59 2.38 0.97
C PHE A 162 20.05 1.95 0.73
N ILE A 163 20.59 2.21 -0.46
CA ILE A 163 22.02 2.00 -0.75
C ILE A 163 22.86 3.07 -0.04
N GLU A 164 22.47 4.33 -0.13
CA GLU A 164 23.19 5.47 0.44
C GLU A 164 23.04 5.59 1.96
N GLY A 165 21.95 5.07 2.50
CA GLY A 165 21.60 5.15 3.92
C GLY A 165 20.54 6.21 4.24
N THR A 166 19.79 5.98 5.31
CA THR A 166 18.68 6.82 5.77
C THR A 166 18.79 7.17 7.26
N ASP A 167 17.95 8.10 7.73
CA ASP A 167 17.94 8.58 9.10
C ASP A 167 17.74 7.50 10.17
N PHE A 168 17.05 6.40 9.83
CA PHE A 168 16.77 5.32 10.80
C PHE A 168 17.82 4.24 10.84
N ASN A 169 19.07 4.56 10.45
CA ASN A 169 20.15 3.60 10.33
C ASN A 169 19.77 2.41 9.40
N ILE A 170 19.01 2.71 8.35
CA ILE A 170 18.71 1.78 7.28
C ILE A 170 19.72 2.02 6.18
N LYS A 171 20.56 1.02 5.91
CA LYS A 171 21.64 1.12 4.90
C LYS A 171 22.05 -0.24 4.38
N THR A 172 22.54 -0.26 3.16
CA THR A 172 23.17 -1.43 2.58
C THR A 172 24.59 -1.59 3.12
N LEU A 173 24.94 -2.79 3.57
CA LEU A 173 26.28 -3.15 4.03
C LEU A 173 27.17 -3.59 2.83
N ASP A 174 28.45 -3.77 3.08
CA ASP A 174 29.43 -4.18 2.06
C ASP A 174 29.09 -5.55 1.42
N ASN A 175 28.45 -6.44 2.18
CA ASN A 175 27.95 -7.73 1.68
C ASN A 175 26.62 -7.62 0.91
N GLY A 176 26.11 -6.42 0.66
CA GLY A 176 24.87 -6.17 -0.04
C GLY A 176 23.59 -6.26 0.80
N LEU A 177 23.65 -6.79 2.02
CA LEU A 177 22.50 -6.93 2.89
C LEU A 177 22.02 -5.59 3.44
N LEU A 178 20.70 -5.46 3.62
CA LEU A 178 20.07 -4.27 4.17
C LEU A 178 20.00 -4.37 5.69
N TYR A 179 20.75 -3.52 6.35
CA TYR A 179 20.71 -3.33 7.80
C TYR A 179 19.63 -2.30 8.16
N ALA A 180 18.89 -2.51 9.22
CA ALA A 180 17.86 -1.58 9.67
C ALA A 180 17.80 -1.42 11.19
N GLY A 181 17.71 -0.18 11.65
CA GLY A 181 17.28 0.19 12.97
C GLY A 181 18.37 0.29 14.04
N ASN A 182 17.90 0.46 15.25
CA ASN A 182 18.61 0.40 16.51
C ASN A 182 17.65 -0.08 17.62
N GLU A 183 18.14 -0.26 18.83
CA GLU A 183 17.37 -0.81 19.95
C GLU A 183 16.13 0.02 20.36
N ASN A 184 16.04 1.28 19.92
CA ASN A 184 14.94 2.18 20.25
C ASN A 184 13.91 2.30 19.10
N LEU A 185 14.10 1.56 18.00
CA LEU A 185 13.26 1.64 16.82
C LEU A 185 12.57 0.30 16.51
N ALA A 186 11.32 0.37 16.12
CA ALA A 186 10.55 -0.77 15.61
C ALA A 186 10.17 -0.49 14.14
N LEU A 187 11.03 -0.88 13.21
CA LEU A 187 10.93 -0.53 11.79
C LEU A 187 10.25 -1.60 10.92
N THR A 188 10.00 -2.80 11.48
CA THR A 188 9.38 -3.92 10.75
C THR A 188 7.88 -4.01 11.09
N TRP A 189 7.24 -5.07 10.62
CA TRP A 189 5.84 -5.38 10.96
C TRP A 189 5.61 -5.61 12.47
N MET A 190 6.64 -6.03 13.23
CA MET A 190 6.61 -6.13 14.68
C MET A 190 6.92 -4.76 15.31
N ASN A 191 5.97 -3.85 15.30
CA ASN A 191 6.16 -2.44 15.68
C ASN A 191 5.43 -2.02 16.94
N VAL A 192 5.19 -2.94 17.86
CA VAL A 192 4.55 -2.65 19.14
C VAL A 192 5.54 -1.99 20.11
N PHE A 193 5.08 -0.93 20.76
CA PHE A 193 5.79 -0.23 21.84
C PHE A 193 5.09 -0.49 23.18
N CYS A 194 5.87 -0.73 24.23
CA CYS A 194 5.41 -0.82 25.59
C CYS A 194 6.26 0.15 26.45
N GLU A 195 5.61 1.06 27.18
CA GLU A 195 6.29 2.08 28.00
C GLU A 195 7.35 2.89 27.25
N GLY A 196 7.09 3.21 25.98
CA GLY A 196 7.98 4.00 25.13
C GLY A 196 9.17 3.23 24.54
N LYS A 197 9.26 1.92 24.75
CA LYS A 197 10.30 1.06 24.16
C LYS A 197 9.70 0.04 23.19
N PRO A 198 10.40 -0.29 22.10
CA PRO A 198 9.99 -1.39 21.23
C PRO A 198 9.96 -2.69 22.00
N TYR A 199 8.86 -3.43 21.90
CA TYR A 199 8.78 -4.76 22.51
C TYR A 199 9.67 -5.78 21.80
N THR A 200 9.76 -5.67 20.48
CA THR A 200 10.63 -6.46 19.60
C THR A 200 11.38 -5.54 18.67
N PRO A 201 12.53 -4.96 19.05
CA PRO A 201 13.24 -3.97 18.25
C PRO A 201 13.69 -4.50 16.89
N ARG A 202 14.07 -5.78 16.80
CA ARG A 202 14.48 -6.44 15.54
C ARG A 202 15.51 -5.63 14.74
N THR A 203 16.50 -5.15 15.45
CA THR A 203 17.61 -4.41 14.86
C THR A 203 18.52 -5.32 14.05
N GLY A 204 18.98 -4.86 12.90
CA GLY A 204 20.01 -5.53 12.12
C GLY A 204 19.51 -6.14 10.82
N LEU A 205 19.93 -7.37 10.53
CA LEU A 205 19.70 -8.07 9.26
C LEU A 205 18.49 -9.01 9.38
N ASN A 206 17.29 -8.47 9.23
CA ASN A 206 16.07 -9.29 9.28
C ASN A 206 15.89 -10.08 7.97
N ILE A 207 15.58 -11.38 8.10
CA ILE A 207 15.51 -12.31 6.96
C ILE A 207 14.46 -11.85 5.94
N GLU A 208 13.24 -11.56 6.38
CA GLU A 208 12.16 -11.12 5.48
C GLU A 208 12.45 -9.77 4.81
N ILE A 209 13.12 -8.87 5.51
CA ILE A 209 13.51 -7.58 4.94
C ILE A 209 14.55 -7.79 3.83
N ASN A 210 15.53 -8.65 4.07
CA ASN A 210 16.56 -8.95 3.08
C ASN A 210 16.02 -9.77 1.90
N ALA A 211 15.05 -10.64 2.11
CA ALA A 211 14.34 -11.31 1.02
C ALA A 211 13.57 -10.31 0.13
N LEU A 212 12.85 -9.36 0.74
CA LEU A 212 12.16 -8.29 0.01
C LEU A 212 13.15 -7.35 -0.69
N TRP A 213 14.28 -7.04 -0.05
CA TRP A 213 15.35 -6.22 -0.61
C TRP A 213 15.94 -6.84 -1.86
N TYR A 214 16.32 -8.11 -1.79
CA TYR A 214 16.82 -8.85 -2.94
C TYR A 214 15.80 -8.87 -4.09
N ASN A 215 14.53 -9.18 -3.77
CA ASN A 215 13.45 -9.14 -4.76
C ASN A 215 13.30 -7.75 -5.40
N ALA A 216 13.35 -6.69 -4.61
CA ALA A 216 13.23 -5.32 -5.11
C ALA A 216 14.34 -4.95 -6.09
N LEU A 217 15.59 -5.30 -5.74
CA LEU A 217 16.75 -5.07 -6.61
C LEU A 217 16.64 -5.84 -7.94
N ARG A 218 16.34 -7.14 -7.88
CA ARG A 218 16.24 -7.98 -9.09
C ARG A 218 15.10 -7.52 -9.99
N TYR A 219 13.95 -7.26 -9.43
CA TYR A 219 12.81 -6.77 -10.22
C TYR A 219 13.07 -5.40 -10.85
N ALA A 220 13.66 -4.47 -10.11
CA ALA A 220 14.00 -3.15 -10.65
C ALA A 220 14.98 -3.25 -11.81
N VAL A 221 16.00 -4.10 -11.70
CA VAL A 221 16.94 -4.38 -12.78
C VAL A 221 16.24 -4.93 -14.02
N GLU A 222 15.31 -5.87 -13.87
CA GLU A 222 14.52 -6.42 -14.98
C GLU A 222 13.67 -5.34 -15.65
N VAL A 223 12.94 -4.55 -14.87
CA VAL A 223 12.09 -3.48 -15.37
C VAL A 223 12.90 -2.44 -16.12
N LEU A 224 14.04 -2.04 -15.55
CA LEU A 224 14.89 -1.01 -16.14
C LEU A 224 15.61 -1.51 -17.41
N LYS A 225 16.05 -2.77 -17.45
CA LYS A 225 16.62 -3.38 -18.66
C LYS A 225 15.66 -3.36 -19.86
N GLU A 226 14.35 -3.50 -19.62
CA GLU A 226 13.36 -3.40 -20.69
C GLU A 226 13.02 -1.96 -21.07
N ALA A 227 13.05 -1.04 -20.11
CA ALA A 227 12.67 0.35 -20.32
C ALA A 227 13.80 1.22 -20.85
N ASP A 228 15.00 1.12 -20.28
CA ASP A 228 16.19 1.91 -20.63
C ASP A 228 17.47 1.11 -20.39
N LYS A 229 17.91 0.36 -21.39
CA LYS A 229 19.09 -0.53 -21.31
C LYS A 229 20.42 0.18 -21.04
N LYS A 230 20.48 1.50 -21.17
CA LYS A 230 21.71 2.28 -21.01
C LYS A 230 21.80 2.95 -19.63
N ASN A 231 20.80 2.79 -18.80
CA ASN A 231 20.77 3.41 -17.49
C ASN A 231 21.82 2.77 -16.57
N THR A 232 22.62 3.60 -15.93
CA THR A 232 23.75 3.18 -15.07
C THR A 232 23.28 2.52 -13.76
N ASP A 233 22.06 2.76 -13.32
CA ASP A 233 21.49 2.12 -12.14
C ASP A 233 21.35 0.59 -12.31
N ILE A 234 21.27 0.09 -13.55
CA ILE A 234 21.23 -1.35 -13.83
C ILE A 234 22.45 -2.06 -13.23
N GLU A 235 23.66 -1.55 -13.49
CA GLU A 235 24.90 -2.14 -12.98
C GLU A 235 24.97 -1.99 -11.47
N LYS A 236 24.72 -0.80 -10.94
CA LYS A 236 24.71 -0.49 -9.50
C LYS A 236 23.80 -1.44 -8.71
N TRP A 237 22.56 -1.57 -9.13
CA TRP A 237 21.59 -2.43 -8.41
C TRP A 237 21.89 -3.92 -8.59
N ASN A 238 22.35 -4.32 -9.76
CA ASN A 238 22.72 -5.72 -10.02
C ASN A 238 23.95 -6.16 -9.19
N GLU A 239 24.95 -5.29 -9.02
CA GLU A 239 26.09 -5.56 -8.15
C GLU A 239 25.68 -5.75 -6.69
N VAL A 240 24.78 -4.89 -6.17
CA VAL A 240 24.24 -5.05 -4.82
C VAL A 240 23.48 -6.37 -4.70
N ALA A 241 22.60 -6.69 -5.66
CA ALA A 241 21.86 -7.95 -5.65
C ALA A 241 22.76 -9.19 -5.69
N ASN A 242 23.84 -9.17 -6.47
CA ASN A 242 24.83 -10.26 -6.52
C ASN A 242 25.55 -10.46 -5.18
N ARG A 243 25.83 -9.37 -4.45
CA ARG A 243 26.42 -9.47 -3.10
C ARG A 243 25.46 -10.01 -2.05
N VAL A 244 24.16 -9.73 -2.20
CA VAL A 244 23.14 -10.32 -1.31
C VAL A 244 23.01 -11.83 -1.50
N GLU A 245 23.22 -12.31 -2.75
CA GLU A 245 23.06 -13.72 -3.12
C GLU A 245 24.28 -14.56 -2.73
N ALA A 246 25.48 -13.96 -2.61
CA ALA A 246 26.74 -14.65 -2.30
C ALA A 246 26.88 -15.01 -0.83
#